data_0acc2d9021c267b4060d2aaaf23e3d6c
#
_entry.id   0acc2d9021c267b4060d2aaaf23e3d6c
#
_cell.length_a   1.000
_cell.length_b   1.000
_cell.length_c   1.000
_cell.angle_alpha   90.00
_cell.angle_beta   90.00
_cell.angle_gamma   90.00
#
_symmetry.space_group_name_H-M   'P 1'
#
loop_
_entity.id
_entity.type
_entity.pdbx_description
1 polymer ?
#
loop_
_entity_poly.entity_id
_entity_poly.type
_entity_poly.pdbx_seq_one_letter_code
_entity_poly.pdbx_strand_id
1 'polypeptide(L)'
;MKGRIRGTLCIIHADESLHEFTKDRTESLIVVPFATLIDTSVYYMAELKARSATDVSYFFKVLERDPYLLDYKIVKRRSNQAALLVTRKQMGTFRALYAADSALSGPIVIRKGVRYYPIVAPAKNIKQLIKSIIENSPVKTEVWFRADNPAASVDSFHNTFITAQDIATELSYMELKALITAFQLGYFSKPRLQDSREVSKQLGISHSTFNDHLRNAEKKVVRLIVNSLSTAFGEDSK
;
A
#
# COMPACT_ATOMS: atom_id res chain seq x y z
N MET A 1 8.84 -7.35 23.32
CA MET A 1 9.19 -7.79 21.94
C MET A 1 10.67 -7.56 21.60
N LYS A 2 11.58 -7.93 22.52
CA LYS A 2 13.03 -7.77 22.31
C LYS A 2 13.50 -8.65 21.14
N GLY A 3 14.19 -8.05 20.15
CA GLY A 3 14.86 -8.77 19.06
C GLY A 3 14.08 -8.89 17.73
N ARG A 4 12.90 -8.31 17.59
CA ARG A 4 12.26 -8.16 16.27
C ARG A 4 12.68 -6.85 15.63
N ILE A 5 12.87 -6.88 14.30
CA ILE A 5 13.11 -5.70 13.48
C ILE A 5 12.00 -5.56 12.47
N ARG A 6 11.77 -4.33 12.06
CA ARG A 6 10.90 -3.96 10.97
C ARG A 6 11.74 -3.53 9.79
N GLY A 7 11.21 -3.73 8.61
CA GLY A 7 11.85 -3.29 7.38
C GLY A 7 11.14 -3.80 6.16
N THR A 8 11.72 -3.52 5.01
CA THR A 8 11.19 -3.93 3.72
C THR A 8 12.07 -5.00 3.11
N LEU A 9 11.50 -6.16 2.85
CA LEU A 9 12.11 -7.21 2.07
C LEU A 9 11.83 -6.90 0.60
N CYS A 10 12.88 -6.70 -0.18
CA CYS A 10 12.80 -6.38 -1.60
C CYS A 10 13.15 -7.63 -2.41
N ILE A 11 12.31 -7.99 -3.38
CA ILE A 11 12.44 -9.21 -4.16
C ILE A 11 12.28 -8.90 -5.64
N ILE A 12 13.22 -9.38 -6.46
CA ILE A 12 13.11 -9.46 -7.91
C ILE A 12 12.95 -10.94 -8.26
N HIS A 13 11.85 -11.28 -8.91
CA HIS A 13 11.66 -12.57 -9.58
C HIS A 13 11.81 -12.34 -11.08
N ALA A 14 12.99 -12.62 -11.64
CA ALA A 14 13.20 -12.50 -13.07
C ALA A 14 12.26 -13.47 -13.82
N ASP A 15 11.84 -13.09 -15.02
CA ASP A 15 10.96 -13.87 -15.90
C ASP A 15 9.56 -14.17 -15.34
N GLU A 16 9.11 -13.36 -14.37
CA GLU A 16 7.78 -13.44 -13.80
C GLU A 16 6.91 -12.28 -14.29
N SER A 17 5.61 -12.52 -14.50
CA SER A 17 4.67 -11.59 -15.16
C SER A 17 4.62 -10.19 -14.54
N LEU A 18 4.57 -10.09 -13.22
CA LEU A 18 4.46 -8.78 -12.55
C LEU A 18 5.80 -8.02 -12.58
N HIS A 19 6.93 -8.75 -12.60
CA HIS A 19 8.24 -8.17 -12.86
C HIS A 19 8.31 -7.64 -14.31
N GLU A 20 8.00 -8.48 -15.28
CA GLU A 20 8.01 -8.12 -16.69
C GLU A 20 7.14 -6.89 -16.98
N PHE A 21 5.94 -6.85 -16.41
CA PHE A 21 5.04 -5.74 -16.60
C PHE A 21 5.59 -4.43 -16.03
N THR A 22 6.15 -4.45 -14.79
CA THR A 22 6.49 -3.22 -14.07
C THR A 22 7.92 -2.73 -14.31
N LYS A 23 8.85 -3.57 -14.80
CA LYS A 23 10.27 -3.19 -14.98
C LYS A 23 10.45 -2.01 -15.94
N ASP A 24 9.72 -2.00 -17.06
CA ASP A 24 9.83 -0.98 -18.10
C ASP A 24 8.70 0.08 -18.03
N ARG A 25 7.74 -0.10 -17.10
CA ARG A 25 6.60 0.80 -16.88
C ARG A 25 6.71 1.48 -15.52
N THR A 26 7.67 2.39 -15.42
CA THR A 26 8.06 3.03 -14.15
C THR A 26 6.94 3.82 -13.46
N GLU A 27 5.93 4.25 -14.22
CA GLU A 27 4.74 4.94 -13.70
C GLU A 27 3.60 3.98 -13.30
N SER A 28 3.75 2.68 -13.59
CA SER A 28 2.77 1.67 -13.21
C SER A 28 3.08 1.10 -11.83
N LEU A 29 2.03 0.92 -11.06
CA LEU A 29 2.07 0.44 -9.69
C LEU A 29 1.04 -0.67 -9.51
N ILE A 30 1.45 -1.77 -8.89
CA ILE A 30 0.56 -2.81 -8.41
C ILE A 30 0.64 -2.84 -6.89
N VAL A 31 -0.50 -2.73 -6.23
CA VAL A 31 -0.63 -2.85 -4.79
C VAL A 31 -1.39 -4.13 -4.48
N VAL A 32 -0.86 -4.92 -3.56
CA VAL A 32 -1.52 -6.12 -3.01
C VAL A 32 -1.86 -5.82 -1.55
N PRO A 33 -3.08 -5.34 -1.26
CA PRO A 33 -3.50 -4.94 0.08
C PRO A 33 -3.44 -6.09 1.08
N PHE A 34 -3.80 -7.28 0.64
CA PHE A 34 -3.72 -8.50 1.43
C PHE A 34 -3.41 -9.69 0.54
N ALA A 35 -2.73 -10.66 1.11
CA ALA A 35 -2.46 -11.95 0.51
C ALA A 35 -2.49 -13.04 1.59
N THR A 36 -2.99 -14.20 1.24
CA THR A 36 -2.99 -15.36 2.12
C THR A 36 -2.48 -16.60 1.38
N LEU A 37 -1.79 -17.47 2.11
CA LEU A 37 -1.36 -18.77 1.61
C LEU A 37 -2.33 -19.82 2.15
N ILE A 38 -2.91 -20.59 1.24
CA ILE A 38 -3.71 -21.78 1.54
C ILE A 38 -3.12 -22.93 0.75
N ASP A 39 -2.65 -23.95 1.45
CA ASP A 39 -1.93 -25.09 0.89
C ASP A 39 -0.73 -24.69 0.01
N THR A 40 -0.86 -24.80 -1.29
CA THR A 40 0.17 -24.49 -2.29
C THR A 40 -0.16 -23.26 -3.12
N SER A 41 -1.24 -22.56 -2.79
CA SER A 41 -1.75 -21.44 -3.56
C SER A 41 -1.77 -20.14 -2.73
N VAL A 42 -1.44 -19.04 -3.39
CA VAL A 42 -1.57 -17.70 -2.81
C VAL A 42 -2.80 -17.04 -3.40
N TYR A 43 -3.66 -16.58 -2.53
CA TYR A 43 -4.87 -15.81 -2.83
C TYR A 43 -4.62 -14.36 -2.46
N TYR A 44 -4.82 -13.45 -3.38
CA TYR A 44 -4.61 -12.03 -3.11
C TYR A 44 -5.50 -11.14 -3.96
N MET A 45 -5.74 -9.94 -3.47
CA MET A 45 -6.28 -8.85 -4.25
C MET A 45 -5.13 -8.05 -4.86
N ALA A 46 -5.18 -7.77 -6.15
CA ALA A 46 -4.24 -6.90 -6.83
C ALA A 46 -4.95 -5.65 -7.32
N GLU A 47 -4.41 -4.50 -7.01
CA GLU A 47 -4.85 -3.20 -7.49
C GLU A 47 -3.78 -2.62 -8.42
N LEU A 48 -4.09 -2.57 -9.70
CA LEU A 48 -3.24 -1.97 -10.73
C LEU A 48 -3.61 -0.50 -10.91
N LYS A 49 -2.62 0.38 -10.85
CA LYS A 49 -2.67 1.72 -11.41
C LYS A 49 -1.63 1.80 -12.54
N ALA A 50 -2.07 2.09 -13.74
CA ALA A 50 -1.24 2.19 -14.93
C ALA A 50 -1.29 3.61 -15.52
N ARG A 51 -0.38 3.92 -16.42
CA ARG A 51 -0.34 5.20 -17.12
C ARG A 51 -1.52 5.36 -18.09
N SER A 52 -1.90 4.28 -18.77
CA SER A 52 -2.89 4.30 -19.85
C SER A 52 -3.79 3.07 -19.88
N ALA A 53 -4.87 3.13 -20.64
CA ALA A 53 -5.73 1.99 -20.93
C ALA A 53 -4.99 0.88 -21.71
N THR A 54 -4.03 1.25 -22.55
CA THR A 54 -3.18 0.32 -23.28
C THR A 54 -2.31 -0.50 -22.33
N ASP A 55 -1.75 0.16 -21.29
CA ASP A 55 -0.96 -0.54 -20.27
C ASP A 55 -1.83 -1.50 -19.46
N VAL A 56 -3.07 -1.13 -19.11
CA VAL A 56 -4.02 -2.06 -18.47
C VAL A 56 -4.29 -3.28 -19.34
N SER A 57 -4.50 -3.07 -20.64
CA SER A 57 -4.73 -4.19 -21.58
C SER A 57 -3.50 -5.07 -21.74
N TYR A 58 -2.30 -4.48 -21.74
CA TYR A 58 -1.05 -5.21 -21.78
C TYR A 58 -0.80 -6.00 -20.48
N PHE A 59 -1.15 -5.44 -19.33
CA PHE A 59 -1.07 -6.14 -18.05
C PHE A 59 -1.85 -7.46 -18.08
N PHE A 60 -3.07 -7.48 -18.59
CA PHE A 60 -3.84 -8.70 -18.71
C PHE A 60 -3.17 -9.72 -19.64
N LYS A 61 -2.63 -9.29 -20.77
CA LYS A 61 -1.90 -10.18 -21.68
C LYS A 61 -0.66 -10.83 -21.04
N VAL A 62 0.05 -10.05 -20.20
CA VAL A 62 1.22 -10.58 -19.48
C VAL A 62 0.77 -11.49 -18.34
N LEU A 63 -0.27 -11.15 -17.64
CA LEU A 63 -0.83 -11.96 -16.55
C LEU A 63 -1.32 -13.33 -17.05
N GLU A 64 -2.03 -13.37 -18.19
CA GLU A 64 -2.56 -14.59 -18.79
C GLU A 64 -1.45 -15.55 -19.28
N ARG A 65 -0.25 -15.04 -19.51
CA ARG A 65 0.93 -15.86 -19.88
C ARG A 65 1.74 -16.34 -18.67
N ASP A 66 1.36 -15.93 -17.46
CA ASP A 66 2.07 -16.32 -16.25
C ASP A 66 1.87 -17.82 -15.96
N PRO A 67 2.92 -18.66 -15.98
CA PRO A 67 2.79 -20.09 -15.74
C PRO A 67 2.39 -20.43 -14.29
N TYR A 68 2.45 -19.47 -13.39
CA TYR A 68 2.04 -19.61 -12.01
C TYR A 68 0.62 -19.12 -11.74
N LEU A 69 -0.03 -18.46 -12.69
CA LEU A 69 -1.44 -18.05 -12.58
C LEU A 69 -2.33 -19.31 -12.62
N LEU A 70 -3.24 -19.42 -11.67
CA LEU A 70 -4.27 -20.46 -11.63
C LEU A 70 -5.62 -19.92 -12.07
N ASP A 71 -5.99 -18.75 -11.54
CA ASP A 71 -7.26 -18.09 -11.84
C ASP A 71 -7.20 -16.60 -11.48
N TYR A 72 -8.07 -15.81 -12.11
CA TYR A 72 -8.32 -14.45 -11.69
C TYR A 72 -9.74 -14.00 -11.98
N LYS A 73 -10.26 -13.10 -11.14
CA LYS A 73 -11.56 -12.44 -11.33
C LYS A 73 -11.40 -10.94 -11.31
N ILE A 74 -11.88 -10.28 -12.34
CA ILE A 74 -11.90 -8.81 -12.40
C ILE A 74 -13.01 -8.30 -11.48
N VAL A 75 -12.61 -7.54 -10.44
CA VAL A 75 -13.52 -6.87 -9.51
C VAL A 75 -13.93 -5.50 -10.03
N LYS A 76 -12.96 -4.79 -10.63
CA LYS A 76 -13.14 -3.45 -11.18
C LYS A 76 -12.17 -3.21 -12.32
N ARG A 77 -12.65 -2.55 -13.37
CA ARG A 77 -11.80 -2.09 -14.49
C ARG A 77 -12.20 -0.69 -14.89
N ARG A 78 -11.22 0.19 -15.03
CA ARG A 78 -11.34 1.55 -15.58
C ARG A 78 -10.26 1.74 -16.64
N SER A 79 -10.23 2.92 -17.28
CA SER A 79 -9.26 3.20 -18.35
C SER A 79 -7.81 2.93 -17.96
N ASN A 80 -7.40 3.38 -16.77
CA ASN A 80 -6.01 3.28 -16.30
C ASN A 80 -5.86 2.52 -14.96
N GLN A 81 -6.90 1.79 -14.53
CA GLN A 81 -6.92 1.05 -13.27
C GLN A 81 -7.64 -0.28 -13.42
N ALA A 82 -7.20 -1.28 -12.66
CA ALA A 82 -7.91 -2.53 -12.49
C ALA A 82 -7.74 -3.06 -11.06
N ALA A 83 -8.79 -3.71 -10.56
CA ALA A 83 -8.72 -4.49 -9.33
C ALA A 83 -9.14 -5.93 -9.61
N LEU A 84 -8.35 -6.89 -9.14
CA LEU A 84 -8.50 -8.30 -9.40
C LEU A 84 -8.41 -9.12 -8.12
N LEU A 85 -9.19 -10.18 -8.03
CA LEU A 85 -8.89 -11.30 -7.14
C LEU A 85 -8.07 -12.31 -7.93
N VAL A 86 -6.93 -12.71 -7.42
CA VAL A 86 -5.96 -13.57 -8.11
C VAL A 86 -5.66 -14.78 -7.26
N THR A 87 -5.64 -15.94 -7.91
CA THR A 87 -5.15 -17.19 -7.34
C THR A 87 -3.95 -17.66 -8.15
N ARG A 88 -2.83 -17.91 -7.50
CA ARG A 88 -1.65 -18.42 -8.18
C ARG A 88 -0.86 -19.41 -7.34
N LYS A 89 -0.04 -20.23 -7.98
CA LYS A 89 0.91 -21.10 -7.29
C LYS A 89 1.91 -20.24 -6.50
N GLN A 90 2.25 -20.69 -5.32
CA GLN A 90 3.24 -19.97 -4.51
C GLN A 90 4.66 -20.16 -5.08
N MET A 91 5.49 -19.14 -4.87
CA MET A 91 6.89 -19.09 -5.30
C MET A 91 7.87 -19.19 -4.11
N GLY A 92 7.48 -19.82 -3.02
CA GLY A 92 8.33 -20.02 -1.84
C GLY A 92 8.33 -18.84 -0.85
N THR A 93 8.08 -17.60 -1.27
CA THR A 93 8.20 -16.41 -0.42
C THR A 93 7.32 -16.48 0.82
N PHE A 94 6.02 -16.81 0.69
CA PHE A 94 5.11 -16.86 1.85
C PHE A 94 5.47 -17.99 2.83
N ARG A 95 5.88 -19.16 2.33
CA ARG A 95 6.36 -20.25 3.21
C ARG A 95 7.61 -19.83 3.97
N ALA A 96 8.55 -19.18 3.30
CA ALA A 96 9.77 -18.69 3.93
C ALA A 96 9.46 -17.63 5.01
N LEU A 97 8.51 -16.72 4.76
CA LEU A 97 8.05 -15.74 5.74
C LEU A 97 7.48 -16.42 6.99
N TYR A 98 6.59 -17.39 6.82
CA TYR A 98 6.01 -18.12 7.96
C TYR A 98 7.06 -18.95 8.71
N ALA A 99 7.92 -19.66 7.99
CA ALA A 99 9.00 -20.45 8.62
C ALA A 99 10.02 -19.58 9.38
N ALA A 100 10.18 -18.34 8.98
CA ALA A 100 11.05 -17.38 9.65
C ALA A 100 10.36 -16.60 10.79
N ASP A 101 9.15 -16.98 11.19
CA ASP A 101 8.35 -16.28 12.21
C ASP A 101 8.17 -14.79 11.87
N SER A 102 7.96 -14.50 10.59
CA SER A 102 7.80 -13.16 10.05
C SER A 102 6.35 -12.90 9.66
N ALA A 103 5.93 -11.65 9.77
CA ALA A 103 4.60 -11.20 9.35
C ALA A 103 4.69 -10.01 8.42
N LEU A 104 3.75 -9.91 7.46
CA LEU A 104 3.55 -8.69 6.71
C LEU A 104 3.06 -7.58 7.66
N SER A 105 3.63 -6.41 7.55
CA SER A 105 3.25 -5.22 8.32
C SER A 105 2.53 -4.17 7.47
N GLY A 106 2.23 -4.50 6.23
CA GLY A 106 1.52 -3.62 5.29
C GLY A 106 1.35 -4.29 3.93
N PRO A 107 0.86 -3.55 2.92
CA PRO A 107 0.66 -4.06 1.57
C PRO A 107 1.97 -4.40 0.89
N ILE A 108 1.89 -5.36 -0.01
CA ILE A 108 2.97 -5.61 -0.95
C ILE A 108 2.82 -4.61 -2.10
N VAL A 109 3.89 -3.92 -2.42
CA VAL A 109 3.94 -2.97 -3.54
C VAL A 109 4.86 -3.53 -4.62
N ILE A 110 4.43 -3.47 -5.89
CA ILE A 110 5.22 -3.93 -7.02
C ILE A 110 5.38 -2.78 -8.00
N ARG A 111 6.63 -2.35 -8.20
CA ARG A 111 6.98 -1.28 -9.14
C ARG A 111 8.41 -1.44 -9.65
N LYS A 112 8.70 -0.96 -10.85
CA LYS A 112 10.05 -0.99 -11.45
C LYS A 112 10.69 -2.40 -11.37
N GLY A 113 9.88 -3.46 -11.54
CA GLY A 113 10.33 -4.84 -11.46
C GLY A 113 10.60 -5.39 -10.05
N VAL A 114 10.46 -4.58 -9.00
CA VAL A 114 10.74 -4.97 -7.62
C VAL A 114 9.45 -5.14 -6.83
N ARG A 115 9.37 -6.19 -6.02
CA ARG A 115 8.33 -6.42 -5.02
C ARG A 115 8.82 -5.99 -3.66
N TYR A 116 8.10 -5.12 -3.00
CA TYR A 116 8.38 -4.58 -1.68
C TYR A 116 7.42 -5.22 -0.68
N TYR A 117 7.96 -6.04 0.21
CA TYR A 117 7.22 -6.68 1.29
C TYR A 117 7.57 -5.99 2.60
N PRO A 118 6.73 -5.12 3.15
CA PRO A 118 6.93 -4.60 4.49
C PRO A 118 6.72 -5.73 5.50
N ILE A 119 7.75 -6.01 6.31
CA ILE A 119 7.72 -7.13 7.26
C ILE A 119 8.20 -6.74 8.66
N VAL A 120 7.73 -7.51 9.63
CA VAL A 120 8.30 -7.60 10.97
C VAL A 120 8.82 -9.01 11.17
N ALA A 121 10.09 -9.13 11.54
CA ALA A 121 10.74 -10.43 11.72
C ALA A 121 11.71 -10.43 12.90
N PRO A 122 12.03 -11.61 13.51
CA PRO A 122 13.17 -11.69 14.40
C PRO A 122 14.46 -11.34 13.66
N ALA A 123 15.28 -10.42 14.21
CA ALA A 123 16.49 -9.95 13.54
C ALA A 123 17.44 -11.10 13.16
N LYS A 124 17.54 -12.10 14.03
CA LYS A 124 18.35 -13.31 13.81
C LYS A 124 17.92 -14.16 12.62
N ASN A 125 16.64 -14.06 12.21
CA ASN A 125 16.05 -14.90 11.16
C ASN A 125 16.19 -14.28 9.76
N ILE A 126 16.54 -13.00 9.62
CA ILE A 126 16.56 -12.30 8.32
C ILE A 126 17.49 -12.96 7.31
N LYS A 127 18.70 -13.33 7.70
CA LYS A 127 19.64 -14.01 6.79
C LYS A 127 19.08 -15.34 6.28
N GLN A 128 18.50 -16.13 7.19
CA GLN A 128 17.91 -17.41 6.84
C GLN A 128 16.65 -17.24 5.98
N LEU A 129 15.84 -16.22 6.23
CA LEU A 129 14.69 -15.86 5.41
C LEU A 129 15.10 -15.56 3.97
N ILE A 130 16.10 -14.70 3.77
CA ILE A 130 16.63 -14.36 2.44
C ILE A 130 17.12 -15.62 1.72
N LYS A 131 17.95 -16.43 2.38
CA LYS A 131 18.45 -17.67 1.84
C LYS A 131 17.34 -18.61 1.41
N SER A 132 16.36 -18.82 2.29
CA SER A 132 15.21 -19.70 2.03
C SER A 132 14.37 -19.23 0.83
N ILE A 133 14.17 -17.93 0.64
CA ILE A 133 13.43 -17.41 -0.51
C ILE A 133 14.19 -17.70 -1.82
N ILE A 134 15.51 -17.47 -1.84
CA ILE A 134 16.34 -17.71 -3.03
C ILE A 134 16.36 -19.19 -3.39
N GLU A 135 16.59 -20.07 -2.41
CA GLU A 135 16.72 -21.51 -2.62
C GLU A 135 15.41 -22.19 -3.03
N ASN A 136 14.27 -21.68 -2.56
CA ASN A 136 12.96 -22.27 -2.86
C ASN A 136 12.20 -21.55 -4.00
N SER A 137 12.82 -20.57 -4.63
CA SER A 137 12.20 -19.89 -5.78
C SER A 137 12.34 -20.72 -7.04
N PRO A 138 11.27 -20.89 -7.84
CA PRO A 138 11.31 -21.61 -9.11
C PRO A 138 11.92 -20.78 -10.26
N VAL A 139 12.23 -19.51 -10.00
CA VAL A 139 12.82 -18.58 -10.97
C VAL A 139 14.06 -17.91 -10.39
N LYS A 140 14.90 -17.34 -11.24
CA LYS A 140 16.04 -16.53 -10.79
C LYS A 140 15.53 -15.39 -9.90
N THR A 141 16.03 -15.35 -8.67
CA THR A 141 15.51 -14.46 -7.65
C THR A 141 16.63 -13.72 -6.93
N GLU A 142 16.48 -12.42 -6.83
CA GLU A 142 17.35 -11.56 -6.05
C GLU A 142 16.57 -11.03 -4.84
N VAL A 143 17.19 -11.06 -3.65
CA VAL A 143 16.53 -10.65 -2.41
C VAL A 143 17.48 -9.83 -1.55
N TRP A 144 16.98 -8.71 -1.05
CA TRP A 144 17.66 -7.93 -0.02
C TRP A 144 16.67 -7.36 0.99
N PHE A 145 17.18 -7.00 2.16
CA PHE A 145 16.38 -6.44 3.24
C PHE A 145 16.89 -5.05 3.61
N ARG A 146 15.98 -4.08 3.71
CA ARG A 146 16.24 -2.75 4.24
C ARG A 146 15.54 -2.63 5.59
N ALA A 147 16.34 -2.51 6.66
CA ALA A 147 15.77 -2.22 7.97
C ALA A 147 15.19 -0.79 7.99
N ASP A 148 14.06 -0.61 8.63
CA ASP A 148 13.55 0.71 8.93
C ASP A 148 14.47 1.39 9.96
N ASN A 149 14.59 2.71 9.89
CA ASN A 149 15.36 3.45 10.88
C ASN A 149 14.74 3.23 12.27
N PRO A 150 15.49 2.74 13.27
CA PRO A 150 14.95 2.51 14.63
C PRO A 150 14.49 3.78 15.32
N ALA A 151 14.93 4.97 14.85
CA ALA A 151 14.42 6.25 15.31
C ALA A 151 13.07 6.64 14.66
N ALA A 152 12.67 5.97 13.59
CA ALA A 152 11.31 6.09 13.07
C ALA A 152 10.38 5.33 14.03
N SER A 153 9.65 6.08 14.84
CA SER A 153 8.76 5.62 15.90
C SER A 153 7.75 4.57 15.44
N VAL A 154 7.06 3.95 16.39
CA VAL A 154 5.92 3.03 16.21
C VAL A 154 4.88 3.59 15.21
N ASP A 155 4.84 4.90 15.04
CA ASP A 155 4.00 5.62 14.06
C ASP A 155 4.23 5.21 12.61
N SER A 156 5.41 4.69 12.26
CA SER A 156 5.69 4.21 10.89
C SER A 156 4.97 2.89 10.53
N PHE A 157 4.37 2.17 11.50
CA PHE A 157 3.56 0.98 11.22
C PHE A 157 2.28 1.31 10.43
N HIS A 158 1.69 2.46 10.72
CA HIS A 158 0.45 2.92 10.10
C HIS A 158 0.70 3.64 8.76
N ASN A 159 1.95 4.07 8.49
CA ASN A 159 2.26 4.96 7.38
C ASN A 159 2.19 4.32 5.98
N THR A 160 2.06 3.01 5.85
CA THR A 160 1.94 2.37 4.53
C THR A 160 0.48 2.20 4.09
N PHE A 161 -0.45 2.24 5.04
CA PHE A 161 -1.90 2.23 4.83
C PHE A 161 -2.55 3.25 5.72
N ILE A 162 -3.11 4.29 5.13
CA ILE A 162 -4.03 5.15 5.84
C ILE A 162 -5.41 4.51 5.79
N THR A 163 -5.89 4.08 6.93
CA THR A 163 -7.26 3.64 7.11
C THR A 163 -8.14 4.81 7.57
N ALA A 164 -9.45 4.66 7.41
CA ALA A 164 -10.38 5.63 8.01
C ALA A 164 -10.20 5.73 9.54
N GLN A 165 -9.74 4.66 10.18
CA GLN A 165 -9.48 4.61 11.61
C GLN A 165 -8.23 5.43 11.98
N ASP A 166 -7.17 5.39 11.18
CA ASP A 166 -5.97 6.21 11.39
C ASP A 166 -6.30 7.70 11.32
N ILE A 167 -7.09 8.10 10.31
CA ILE A 167 -7.58 9.47 10.20
C ILE A 167 -8.43 9.85 11.41
N ALA A 168 -9.34 8.97 11.83
CA ALA A 168 -10.23 9.23 12.96
C ALA A 168 -9.48 9.36 14.29
N THR A 169 -8.37 8.62 14.49
CA THR A 169 -7.55 8.71 15.72
C THR A 169 -6.67 9.96 15.77
N GLU A 170 -6.20 10.45 14.62
CA GLU A 170 -5.38 11.67 14.54
C GLU A 170 -6.20 12.96 14.65
N LEU A 171 -7.47 12.92 14.26
CA LEU A 171 -8.36 14.07 14.31
C LEU A 171 -9.11 14.14 15.66
N SER A 172 -9.22 15.33 16.22
CA SER A 172 -10.19 15.55 17.29
C SER A 172 -11.62 15.41 16.73
N TYR A 173 -12.59 15.15 17.62
CA TYR A 173 -14.00 15.04 17.22
C TYR A 173 -14.48 16.26 16.41
N MET A 174 -14.11 17.46 16.82
CA MET A 174 -14.52 18.69 16.13
C MET A 174 -13.80 18.90 14.79
N GLU A 175 -12.52 18.52 14.68
CA GLU A 175 -11.79 18.52 13.41
C GLU A 175 -12.42 17.54 12.41
N LEU A 176 -12.71 16.31 12.85
CA LEU A 176 -13.37 15.31 12.03
C LEU A 176 -14.76 15.77 11.58
N LYS A 177 -15.55 16.30 12.51
CA LYS A 177 -16.89 16.82 12.24
C LYS A 177 -16.86 18.00 11.26
N ALA A 178 -15.92 18.94 11.43
CA ALA A 178 -15.74 20.07 10.52
C ALA A 178 -15.40 19.62 9.11
N LEU A 179 -14.46 18.68 8.97
CA LEU A 179 -14.03 18.13 7.68
C LEU A 179 -15.15 17.40 6.95
N ILE A 180 -15.87 16.50 7.63
CA ILE A 180 -16.98 15.73 7.05
C ILE A 180 -18.13 16.68 6.64
N THR A 181 -18.53 17.61 7.51
CA THR A 181 -19.62 18.55 7.20
C THR A 181 -19.26 19.46 6.04
N ALA A 182 -18.04 19.99 6.00
CA ALA A 182 -17.55 20.80 4.87
C ALA A 182 -17.64 20.01 3.55
N PHE A 183 -17.22 18.74 3.56
CA PHE A 183 -17.31 17.90 2.37
C PHE A 183 -18.75 17.64 1.94
N GLN A 184 -19.62 17.25 2.86
CA GLN A 184 -21.03 16.94 2.59
C GLN A 184 -21.81 18.14 2.04
N LEU A 185 -21.50 19.35 2.52
CA LEU A 185 -22.16 20.58 2.09
C LEU A 185 -21.54 21.20 0.83
N GLY A 186 -20.56 20.53 0.20
CA GLY A 186 -19.95 20.98 -1.02
C GLY A 186 -19.03 22.19 -0.89
N TYR A 187 -18.44 22.41 0.29
CA TYR A 187 -17.44 23.45 0.51
C TYR A 187 -16.22 23.29 -0.40
N PHE A 188 -15.83 22.04 -0.70
CA PHE A 188 -14.72 21.70 -1.61
C PHE A 188 -15.13 21.57 -3.08
N SER A 189 -16.38 21.76 -3.42
CA SER A 189 -16.88 21.65 -4.79
C SER A 189 -16.44 22.87 -5.64
N LYS A 190 -16.39 22.69 -6.97
CA LYS A 190 -16.21 23.77 -7.94
C LYS A 190 -17.41 23.84 -8.87
N PRO A 191 -18.23 24.93 -8.83
CA PRO A 191 -18.21 26.01 -7.84
C PRO A 191 -18.56 25.52 -6.44
N ARG A 192 -18.18 26.26 -5.39
CA ARG A 192 -18.58 25.93 -4.01
C ARG A 192 -20.11 26.02 -3.88
N LEU A 193 -20.69 25.00 -3.25
CA LEU A 193 -22.13 24.98 -2.98
C LEU A 193 -22.46 25.76 -1.71
N GLN A 194 -21.55 25.71 -0.71
CA GLN A 194 -21.68 26.45 0.54
C GLN A 194 -20.36 27.07 0.95
N ASP A 195 -20.39 28.24 1.57
CA ASP A 195 -19.22 28.90 2.10
C ASP A 195 -18.93 28.51 3.55
N SER A 196 -17.82 28.97 4.09
CA SER A 196 -17.39 28.65 5.46
C SER A 196 -18.31 29.22 6.55
N ARG A 197 -19.07 30.29 6.27
CA ARG A 197 -20.02 30.88 7.21
C ARG A 197 -21.27 29.99 7.31
N GLU A 198 -21.74 29.47 6.20
CA GLU A 198 -22.88 28.56 6.14
C GLU A 198 -22.58 27.23 6.83
N VAL A 199 -21.39 26.66 6.57
CA VAL A 199 -20.96 25.42 7.23
C VAL A 199 -20.81 25.63 8.75
N SER A 200 -20.24 26.76 9.19
CA SER A 200 -20.08 27.05 10.62
C SER A 200 -21.41 27.19 11.35
N LYS A 201 -22.41 27.82 10.72
CA LYS A 201 -23.80 27.93 11.27
C LYS A 201 -24.39 26.54 11.47
N GLN A 202 -24.25 25.65 10.51
CA GLN A 202 -24.78 24.28 10.60
C GLN A 202 -24.10 23.46 11.70
N LEU A 203 -22.83 23.73 11.98
CA LEU A 203 -22.10 23.13 13.09
C LEU A 203 -22.38 23.76 14.45
N GLY A 204 -23.06 24.91 14.49
CA GLY A 204 -23.33 25.67 15.73
C GLY A 204 -22.08 26.27 16.37
N ILE A 205 -21.07 26.62 15.55
CA ILE A 205 -19.80 27.20 16.01
C ILE A 205 -19.50 28.53 15.30
N SER A 206 -18.55 29.30 15.81
CA SER A 206 -18.12 30.53 15.14
C SER A 206 -17.39 30.21 13.82
N HIS A 207 -17.45 31.17 12.90
CA HIS A 207 -16.72 31.07 11.62
C HIS A 207 -15.20 30.90 11.81
N SER A 208 -14.61 31.60 12.77
CA SER A 208 -13.19 31.47 13.10
C SER A 208 -12.88 30.06 13.61
N THR A 209 -13.66 29.55 14.58
CA THR A 209 -13.51 28.22 15.15
C THR A 209 -13.63 27.13 14.09
N PHE A 210 -14.60 27.28 13.15
CA PHE A 210 -14.72 26.34 12.04
C PHE A 210 -13.47 26.31 11.16
N ASN A 211 -12.95 27.49 10.76
CA ASN A 211 -11.76 27.58 9.92
C ASN A 211 -10.53 26.97 10.61
N ASP A 212 -10.38 27.18 11.93
CA ASP A 212 -9.27 26.60 12.69
C ASP A 212 -9.36 25.07 12.74
N HIS A 213 -10.55 24.52 13.04
CA HIS A 213 -10.75 23.07 13.03
C HIS A 213 -10.52 22.48 11.64
N LEU A 214 -11.06 23.09 10.59
CA LEU A 214 -10.91 22.60 9.21
C LEU A 214 -9.43 22.62 8.80
N ARG A 215 -8.71 23.71 9.03
CA ARG A 215 -7.30 23.85 8.68
C ARG A 215 -6.42 22.84 9.43
N ASN A 216 -6.70 22.62 10.71
CA ASN A 216 -5.99 21.60 11.49
C ASN A 216 -6.27 20.18 10.98
N ALA A 217 -7.53 19.88 10.64
CA ALA A 217 -7.90 18.60 10.03
C ALA A 217 -7.18 18.38 8.70
N GLU A 218 -7.22 19.35 7.79
CA GLU A 218 -6.52 19.29 6.49
C GLU A 218 -5.02 19.05 6.68
N LYS A 219 -4.37 19.80 7.57
CA LYS A 219 -2.94 19.66 7.86
C LYS A 219 -2.60 18.24 8.35
N LYS A 220 -3.39 17.68 9.26
CA LYS A 220 -3.18 16.34 9.81
C LYS A 220 -3.39 15.27 8.75
N VAL A 221 -4.47 15.35 7.97
CA VAL A 221 -4.76 14.40 6.88
C VAL A 221 -3.67 14.45 5.80
N VAL A 222 -3.26 15.65 5.36
CA VAL A 222 -2.19 15.80 4.38
C VAL A 222 -0.88 15.20 4.91
N ARG A 223 -0.52 15.45 6.17
CA ARG A 223 0.66 14.86 6.80
C ARG A 223 0.62 13.33 6.77
N LEU A 224 -0.50 12.72 7.16
CA LEU A 224 -0.68 11.26 7.10
C LEU A 224 -0.48 10.73 5.68
N ILE A 225 -1.12 11.36 4.70
CA ILE A 225 -1.03 10.96 3.29
C ILE A 225 0.41 11.07 2.79
N VAL A 226 1.08 12.20 3.03
CA VAL A 226 2.46 12.41 2.58
C VAL A 226 3.41 11.40 3.22
N ASN A 227 3.32 11.17 4.52
CA ASN A 227 4.14 10.17 5.22
C ASN A 227 3.92 8.76 4.66
N SER A 228 2.67 8.39 4.40
CA SER A 228 2.34 7.10 3.78
C SER A 228 2.91 6.96 2.38
N LEU A 229 2.81 8.01 1.56
CA LEU A 229 3.36 8.03 0.21
C LEU A 229 4.90 7.97 0.23
N SER A 230 5.57 8.74 1.09
CA SER A 230 7.03 8.71 1.22
C SER A 230 7.52 7.32 1.61
N THR A 231 6.84 6.67 2.55
CA THR A 231 7.16 5.28 2.95
C THR A 231 6.92 4.29 1.79
N ALA A 232 5.79 4.41 1.09
CA ALA A 232 5.44 3.53 -0.02
C ALA A 232 6.35 3.72 -1.25
N PHE A 233 6.82 4.94 -1.49
CA PHE A 233 7.66 5.27 -2.66
C PHE A 233 9.16 5.31 -2.35
N GLY A 234 9.56 5.11 -1.09
CA GLY A 234 10.97 5.06 -0.68
C GLY A 234 11.71 6.39 -0.91
N GLU A 235 10.98 7.49 -0.88
CA GLU A 235 11.55 8.83 -0.83
C GLU A 235 11.78 9.15 0.65
N ASP A 236 13.01 9.00 1.11
CA ASP A 236 13.40 9.47 2.42
C ASP A 236 13.21 11.00 2.44
N SER A 237 12.36 11.45 3.33
CA SER A 237 12.28 12.87 3.68
C SER A 237 13.67 13.28 4.19
N LYS A 238 14.36 14.14 3.43
CA LYS A 238 15.57 14.82 3.88
C LYS A 238 15.26 15.77 5.02
#